data_467dddac8998fc732363b03a5bce4759
#
_entry.id   467dddac8998fc732363b03a5bce4759
#
_cell.length_a   1.000
_cell.length_b   1.000
_cell.length_c   1.000
_cell.angle_alpha   90.00
_cell.angle_beta   90.00
_cell.angle_gamma   90.00
#
_symmetry.space_group_name_H-M   'P 1'
#
loop_
_entity.id
_entity.type
_entity.pdbx_description
1 polymer ?
#
loop_
_entity_poly.entity_id
_entity_poly.type
_entity_poly.pdbx_seq_one_letter_code
_entity_poly.pdbx_strand_id
1 'polypeptide(L)' 'NVALPDRPGSLGLLASAIGAAGGDIRALAVVKSEDGRGYDDITVAVPGNDPTDLLNVLGAIGGVEVLSITPL' A
#
# COMPACT_ATOMS: atom_id res chain seq x y z
N ASN A 1 -4.29 -5.35 -2.49
CA ASN A 1 -4.82 -5.35 -1.11
C ASN A 1 -3.67 -5.39 -0.12
N VAL A 2 -3.66 -4.50 0.82
CA VAL A 2 -2.61 -4.43 1.83
C VAL A 2 -3.22 -4.45 3.22
N ALA A 3 -2.48 -5.02 4.18
CA ALA A 3 -2.77 -4.93 5.60
C ALA A 3 -1.70 -4.08 6.28
N LEU A 4 -2.10 -3.21 7.17
CA LEU A 4 -1.22 -2.30 7.91
C LEU A 4 -1.75 -2.08 9.32
N PRO A 5 -0.91 -1.61 10.28
CA PRO A 5 -1.38 -1.32 11.61
C PRO A 5 -2.51 -0.28 11.59
N ASP A 6 -3.60 -0.56 12.30
CA ASP A 6 -4.75 0.35 12.39
C ASP A 6 -4.50 1.39 13.50
N ARG A 7 -3.68 2.38 13.18
CA ARG A 7 -3.31 3.46 14.09
C ARG A 7 -3.03 4.75 13.32
N PRO A 8 -3.14 5.91 13.98
CA PRO A 8 -2.86 7.18 13.33
C PRO A 8 -1.50 7.22 12.65
N GLY A 9 -1.46 7.74 11.44
CA GLY A 9 -0.24 7.90 10.67
C GLY A 9 0.17 6.69 9.82
N SER A 10 -0.37 5.50 10.04
CA SER A 10 0.02 4.31 9.27
C SER A 10 -0.26 4.48 7.78
N LEU A 11 -1.44 4.95 7.42
CA LEU A 11 -1.80 5.17 6.03
C LEU A 11 -0.96 6.28 5.40
N GLY A 12 -0.66 7.33 6.15
CA GLY A 12 0.21 8.41 5.69
C GLY A 12 1.62 7.94 5.36
N LEU A 13 2.20 7.08 6.21
CA LEU A 13 3.51 6.46 5.95
C LEU A 13 3.47 5.61 4.70
N LEU A 14 2.44 4.80 4.53
CA LEU A 14 2.27 3.96 3.37
C LEU A 14 2.15 4.79 2.09
N ALA A 15 1.30 5.82 2.10
CA ALA A 15 1.10 6.69 0.95
C ALA A 15 2.39 7.44 0.57
N SER A 16 3.14 7.91 1.56
CA SER A 16 4.42 8.59 1.33
C SER A 16 5.46 7.65 0.71
N ALA A 17 5.51 6.39 1.17
CA ALA A 17 6.41 5.39 0.63
C ALA A 17 6.04 5.03 -0.81
N ILE A 18 4.76 4.93 -1.13
CA ILE A 18 4.29 4.69 -2.50
C ILE A 18 4.73 5.83 -3.41
N GLY A 19 4.53 7.07 -2.99
CA GLY A 19 4.97 8.24 -3.76
C GLY A 19 6.48 8.28 -3.96
N ALA A 20 7.26 7.98 -2.93
CA ALA A 20 8.72 7.93 -3.02
C ALA A 20 9.21 6.85 -3.99
N ALA A 21 8.48 5.77 -4.15
CA ALA A 21 8.77 4.71 -5.13
C ALA A 21 8.30 5.05 -6.55
N GLY A 22 7.79 6.25 -6.79
CA GLY A 22 7.28 6.68 -8.09
C GLY A 22 5.84 6.27 -8.35
N GLY A 23 5.14 5.72 -7.36
CA GLY A 23 3.75 5.35 -7.48
C GLY A 23 2.81 6.53 -7.39
N ASP A 24 1.79 6.55 -8.22
CA ASP A 24 0.72 7.55 -8.19
C ASP A 24 -0.57 6.87 -7.77
N ILE A 25 -1.05 7.20 -6.56
CA ILE A 25 -2.29 6.61 -6.05
C ILE A 25 -3.47 7.16 -6.83
N ARG A 26 -4.23 6.28 -7.46
CA ARG A 26 -5.41 6.61 -8.26
C ARG A 26 -6.70 6.41 -7.51
N ALA A 27 -6.74 5.44 -6.62
CA ALA A 27 -7.90 5.15 -5.79
C ALA A 27 -7.46 4.46 -4.51
N LEU A 28 -8.21 4.65 -3.46
CA LEU A 28 -7.98 4.00 -2.18
C LEU A 28 -9.33 3.73 -1.53
N ALA A 29 -9.54 2.48 -1.13
CA ALA A 29 -10.72 2.07 -0.40
C ALA A 29 -10.32 1.33 0.87
N VAL A 30 -10.82 1.80 2.01
CA VAL A 30 -10.68 1.09 3.27
C VAL A 30 -11.70 -0.03 3.28
N VAL A 31 -11.21 -1.28 3.28
CA VAL A 31 -12.07 -2.46 3.19
C VAL A 31 -12.64 -2.84 4.55
N LYS A 32 -11.76 -2.93 5.55
CA LYS A 32 -12.15 -3.26 6.93
C LYS A 32 -11.05 -2.92 7.92
N SER A 33 -11.40 -2.90 9.19
CA SER A 33 -10.45 -2.88 10.30
C SER A 33 -10.78 -4.08 11.19
N GLU A 34 -9.77 -4.86 11.57
CA GLU A 34 -9.95 -6.07 12.36
C GLU A 34 -8.66 -6.40 13.12
N ASP A 35 -8.78 -6.70 14.41
CA ASP A 35 -7.67 -7.12 15.26
C ASP A 35 -6.47 -6.15 15.24
N GLY A 36 -6.75 -4.84 15.24
CA GLY A 36 -5.72 -3.81 15.24
C GLY A 36 -5.04 -3.61 13.89
N ARG A 37 -5.59 -4.18 12.81
CA ARG A 37 -5.09 -4.01 11.45
C ARG A 37 -6.14 -3.40 10.55
N GLY A 38 -5.71 -2.52 9.65
CA GLY A 38 -6.51 -2.01 8.57
C GLY A 38 -6.21 -2.78 7.28
N TYR A 39 -7.23 -2.97 6.47
CA TYR A 39 -7.14 -3.64 5.17
C TYR A 39 -7.64 -2.68 4.11
N ASP A 40 -6.76 -2.34 3.17
CA ASP A 40 -7.05 -1.34 2.15
C ASP A 40 -6.81 -1.90 0.75
N ASP A 41 -7.68 -1.51 -0.20
CA ASP A 41 -7.44 -1.71 -1.62
C ASP A 41 -6.90 -0.40 -2.20
N ILE A 42 -5.72 -0.47 -2.79
CA ILE A 42 -5.07 0.70 -3.35
C ILE A 42 -4.77 0.44 -4.82
N THR A 43 -5.24 1.34 -5.67
CA THR A 43 -4.91 1.35 -7.10
C THR A 43 -3.79 2.33 -7.33
N VAL A 44 -2.69 1.87 -7.88
CA VAL A 44 -1.47 2.66 -8.07
C VAL A 44 -1.01 2.56 -9.52
N ALA A 45 -0.74 3.71 -10.13
CA ALA A 45 -0.02 3.78 -11.40
C ALA A 45 1.48 3.81 -11.10
N VAL A 46 2.24 2.90 -11.72
CA VAL A 46 3.68 2.80 -11.51
C VAL A 46 4.44 3.04 -12.83
N PRO A 47 5.69 3.56 -12.77
CA PRO A 47 6.49 3.78 -13.97
C PRO A 47 6.66 2.49 -14.77
N GLY A 48 6.41 2.56 -16.08
CA GLY A 48 6.58 1.42 -16.99
C GLY A 48 5.67 0.24 -16.68
N ASN A 49 4.63 0.42 -15.88
CA ASN A 49 3.76 -0.66 -15.39
C ASN A 49 4.54 -1.77 -14.65
N ASP A 50 5.70 -1.44 -14.11
CA ASP A 50 6.54 -2.38 -13.36
C ASP A 50 6.41 -2.11 -11.85
N PRO A 51 5.79 -3.01 -11.08
CA PRO A 51 5.57 -2.82 -9.65
C PRO A 51 6.77 -3.22 -8.78
N THR A 52 7.90 -3.63 -9.35
CA THR A 52 9.02 -4.21 -8.59
C THR A 52 9.53 -3.27 -7.50
N ASP A 53 9.83 -2.01 -7.83
CA ASP A 53 10.34 -1.05 -6.86
C ASP A 53 9.32 -0.76 -5.77
N LEU A 54 8.05 -0.61 -6.16
CA LEU A 54 6.96 -0.41 -5.23
C LEU A 54 6.85 -1.57 -4.23
N LEU A 55 6.86 -2.80 -4.71
CA LEU A 55 6.76 -3.98 -3.86
C LEU A 55 7.96 -4.10 -2.90
N ASN A 56 9.16 -3.78 -3.36
CA ASN A 56 10.35 -3.75 -2.50
C ASN A 56 10.22 -2.71 -1.38
N VAL A 57 9.74 -1.51 -1.71
CA VAL A 57 9.54 -0.45 -0.71
C VAL A 57 8.48 -0.85 0.30
N LEU A 58 7.35 -1.38 -0.13
CA LEU A 58 6.29 -1.83 0.77
C LEU A 58 6.75 -2.95 1.69
N GLY A 59 7.53 -3.90 1.17
CA GLY A 59 8.07 -4.99 1.97
C GLY A 59 9.07 -4.56 3.03
N ALA A 60 9.65 -3.37 2.91
CA ALA A 60 10.58 -2.79 3.88
C ALA A 60 9.90 -2.03 5.00
N ILE A 61 8.60 -1.75 4.89
CA ILE A 61 7.85 -1.03 5.93
C ILE A 61 7.36 -2.02 6.98
N GLY A 62 7.81 -1.84 8.23
CA GLY A 62 7.37 -2.68 9.33
C GLY A 62 5.85 -2.62 9.53
N GLY A 63 5.21 -3.78 9.68
CA GLY A 63 3.77 -3.90 9.88
C GLY A 63 2.93 -3.88 8.62
N VAL A 64 3.51 -3.58 7.46
CA VAL A 64 2.80 -3.61 6.18
C VAL A 64 2.94 -4.98 5.53
N GLU A 65 1.82 -5.54 5.08
CA GLU A 65 1.77 -6.80 4.36
C GLU A 65 0.98 -6.65 3.08
N VAL A 66 1.59 -6.98 1.94
CA VAL A 66 0.88 -7.04 0.67
C VAL A 66 0.20 -8.40 0.57
N LEU A 67 -1.12 -8.42 0.61
CA LEU A 67 -1.91 -9.65 0.61
C LEU A 67 -2.18 -10.14 -0.81
N SER A 68 -2.39 -9.22 -1.74
CA SER A 68 -2.62 -9.56 -3.14
C SER A 68 -2.24 -8.38 -4.02
N ILE A 69 -1.92 -8.68 -5.27
CA ILE A 69 -1.67 -7.69 -6.31
C ILE A 69 -2.34 -8.16 -7.59
N THR A 70 -3.07 -7.26 -8.24
CA THR A 70 -3.79 -7.54 -9.48
C THR A 70 -3.47 -6.46 -10.50
N PRO A 71 -2.82 -6.80 -11.62
CA PRO A 71 -2.65 -5.86 -12.72
C PRO A 71 -4.00 -5.47 -13.33
N LEU A 72 -4.11 -4.21 -13.71
CA LEU A 72 -5.31 -3.70 -14.38
C LEU A 72 -5.11 -3.60 -15.88
#